data_c846cd84ea87ea7bf41a3e903f7a63b6
#
_entry.id   c846cd84ea87ea7bf41a3e903f7a63b6
#
_cell.length_a   1.000
_cell.length_b   1.000
_cell.length_c   1.000
_cell.angle_alpha   90.00
_cell.angle_beta   90.00
_cell.angle_gamma   90.00
#
_symmetry.space_group_name_H-M   'P 1'
#
loop_
_entity.id
_entity.type
_entity.pdbx_description
1 polymer ?
#
loop_
_entity_poly.entity_id
_entity_poly.type
_entity_poly.pdbx_seq_one_letter_code
_entity_poly.pdbx_strand_id
1 'polypeptide(L)'
;MKDKFEVNIDDTINSGQVFLWKKFDSKWYGINGKKILILEDKLDIKSKNIHDFFRFDDDFQKIKRQLSKDHIMKKAIKNFPGMRILRQDPFQCYISFIVSSNSNIPNIQTRLQKLSHKFGEKRTIDDKELFLFPKPEKLANASITDIAKCGLGY
;
A
#
# COMPACT_ATOMS: atom_id res chain seq x y z
N MET A 1 5.49 -25.88 -5.65
CA MET A 1 5.37 -24.59 -6.38
C MET A 1 4.33 -23.62 -5.77
N LYS A 2 3.31 -24.08 -5.04
CA LYS A 2 2.30 -23.19 -4.41
C LYS A 2 2.88 -22.24 -3.35
N ASP A 3 3.91 -22.64 -2.62
CA ASP A 3 4.43 -21.87 -1.47
C ASP A 3 5.24 -20.62 -1.83
N LYS A 4 5.72 -20.49 -3.06
CA LYS A 4 6.49 -19.30 -3.49
C LYS A 4 5.63 -18.05 -3.55
N PHE A 5 4.37 -18.20 -3.95
CA PHE A 5 3.40 -17.13 -4.12
C PHE A 5 2.38 -17.06 -2.99
N GLU A 6 2.72 -17.66 -1.84
CA GLU A 6 1.90 -17.55 -0.64
C GLU A 6 1.72 -16.08 -0.26
N VAL A 7 0.48 -15.64 -0.16
CA VAL A 7 0.11 -14.28 0.26
C VAL A 7 -1.29 -14.28 0.84
N ASN A 8 -1.46 -13.59 1.95
CA ASN A 8 -2.76 -13.18 2.47
C ASN A 8 -2.94 -11.69 2.13
N ILE A 9 -3.84 -11.40 1.20
CA ILE A 9 -4.05 -10.04 0.70
C ILE A 9 -4.61 -9.14 1.80
N ASP A 10 -5.64 -9.58 2.50
CA ASP A 10 -6.31 -8.78 3.52
C ASP A 10 -5.38 -8.46 4.68
N ASP A 11 -4.64 -9.44 5.23
CA ASP A 11 -3.65 -9.21 6.28
C ASP A 11 -2.54 -8.28 5.81
N THR A 12 -2.09 -8.45 4.56
CA THR A 12 -0.98 -7.66 4.00
C THR A 12 -1.39 -6.20 3.78
N ILE A 13 -2.55 -5.94 3.19
CA ILE A 13 -3.03 -4.58 2.91
C ILE A 13 -3.42 -3.87 4.22
N ASN A 14 -4.02 -4.57 5.18
CA ASN A 14 -4.44 -3.98 6.45
C ASN A 14 -3.33 -3.91 7.51
N SER A 15 -2.11 -4.33 7.19
CA SER A 15 -0.98 -4.35 8.14
C SER A 15 -0.43 -2.96 8.54
N GLY A 16 -0.94 -1.89 7.95
CA GLY A 16 -0.43 -0.52 8.19
C GLY A 16 0.77 -0.13 7.33
N GLN A 17 1.10 -0.91 6.30
CA GLN A 17 2.15 -0.59 5.35
C GLN A 17 1.69 0.38 4.26
N VAL A 18 0.41 0.31 3.88
CA VAL A 18 -0.19 1.08 2.78
C VAL A 18 -1.51 1.69 3.22
N PHE A 19 -1.85 2.87 2.66
CA PHE A 19 -3.00 3.64 3.14
C PHE A 19 -3.98 4.03 2.04
N LEU A 20 -3.56 4.04 0.77
CA LEU A 20 -4.41 4.40 -0.37
C LEU A 20 -4.98 3.15 -1.05
N TRP A 21 -5.61 2.32 -0.23
CA TRP A 21 -6.26 1.08 -0.66
C TRP A 21 -7.70 1.04 -0.20
N LYS A 22 -8.60 0.58 -1.05
CA LYS A 22 -10.01 0.44 -0.74
C LYS A 22 -10.55 -0.84 -1.33
N LYS A 23 -11.33 -1.57 -0.53
CA LYS A 23 -12.05 -2.76 -0.98
C LYS A 23 -13.43 -2.34 -1.47
N PHE A 24 -13.78 -2.77 -2.68
CA PHE A 24 -15.12 -2.66 -3.24
C PHE A 24 -15.54 -4.07 -3.61
N ASP A 25 -16.62 -4.53 -3.02
CA ASP A 25 -17.08 -5.91 -3.13
C ASP A 25 -15.96 -6.90 -2.76
N SER A 26 -15.52 -7.74 -3.69
CA SER A 26 -14.44 -8.70 -3.48
C SER A 26 -13.07 -8.21 -3.95
N LYS A 27 -12.97 -7.00 -4.54
CA LYS A 27 -11.72 -6.51 -5.15
C LYS A 27 -11.12 -5.37 -4.34
N TRP A 28 -9.79 -5.42 -4.18
CA TRP A 28 -9.01 -4.31 -3.67
C TRP A 28 -8.53 -3.42 -4.80
N TYR A 29 -8.69 -2.11 -4.65
CA TYR A 29 -8.15 -1.08 -5.52
C TYR A 29 -7.15 -0.26 -4.74
N GLY A 30 -5.92 -0.19 -5.23
CA GLY A 30 -4.83 0.48 -4.53
C GLY A 30 -3.98 1.35 -5.43
N ILE A 31 -3.46 2.41 -4.85
CA ILE A 31 -2.53 3.31 -5.52
C ILE A 31 -1.12 3.00 -5.07
N ASN A 32 -0.22 2.81 -6.04
CA ASN A 32 1.21 2.66 -5.82
C ASN A 32 1.97 3.60 -6.78
N GLY A 33 2.17 4.84 -6.34
CA GLY A 33 2.73 5.92 -7.15
C GLY A 33 1.83 6.27 -8.35
N LYS A 34 2.34 6.00 -9.55
CA LYS A 34 1.65 6.24 -10.81
C LYS A 34 0.80 5.04 -11.28
N LYS A 35 0.73 3.99 -10.49
CA LYS A 35 0.06 2.74 -10.85
C LYS A 35 -1.17 2.54 -10.00
N ILE A 36 -2.22 2.00 -10.63
CA ILE A 36 -3.37 1.44 -9.94
C ILE A 36 -3.20 -0.07 -9.97
N LEU A 37 -3.30 -0.69 -8.80
CA LEU A 37 -3.26 -2.13 -8.63
C LEU A 37 -4.66 -2.61 -8.24
N ILE A 38 -5.14 -3.64 -8.94
CA ILE A 38 -6.41 -4.30 -8.64
C ILE A 38 -6.08 -5.71 -8.19
N LEU A 39 -6.55 -6.08 -7.00
CA LEU A 39 -6.30 -7.39 -6.43
C LEU A 39 -7.64 -8.10 -6.24
N GLU A 40 -7.71 -9.31 -6.77
CA GLU A 40 -8.80 -10.23 -6.60
C GLU A 40 -8.33 -11.43 -5.76
N ASP A 41 -9.25 -12.26 -5.28
CA ASP A 41 -8.92 -13.46 -4.50
C ASP A 41 -7.90 -14.36 -5.23
N LYS A 42 -7.99 -14.41 -6.55
CA LYS A 42 -6.99 -15.07 -7.40
C LYS A 42 -6.09 -14.03 -8.04
N LEU A 43 -4.92 -13.81 -7.45
CA LEU A 43 -3.95 -12.86 -7.98
C LEU A 43 -3.42 -13.26 -9.36
N ASP A 44 -3.33 -12.31 -10.26
CA ASP A 44 -2.57 -12.46 -11.50
C ASP A 44 -1.05 -12.35 -11.20
N ILE A 45 -0.47 -13.46 -10.78
CA ILE A 45 0.96 -13.56 -10.47
C ILE A 45 1.87 -13.35 -11.70
N LYS A 46 1.33 -13.37 -12.91
CA LYS A 46 2.07 -13.07 -14.17
C LYS A 46 2.19 -11.56 -14.36
N SER A 47 1.30 -10.78 -13.78
CA SER A 47 1.40 -9.32 -13.81
C SER A 47 2.68 -8.88 -13.12
N LYS A 48 3.58 -8.23 -13.86
CA LYS A 48 4.83 -7.69 -13.31
C LYS A 48 4.59 -6.75 -12.15
N ASN A 49 3.55 -5.93 -12.22
CA ASN A 49 3.23 -4.98 -11.16
C ASN A 49 2.83 -5.68 -9.86
N ILE A 50 2.02 -6.74 -9.94
CA ILE A 50 1.62 -7.56 -8.79
C ILE A 50 2.82 -8.32 -8.25
N HIS A 51 3.61 -8.93 -9.13
CA HIS A 51 4.82 -9.66 -8.76
C HIS A 51 5.81 -8.78 -7.99
N ASP A 52 6.09 -7.59 -8.51
CA ASP A 52 7.00 -6.61 -7.89
C ASP A 52 6.44 -6.10 -6.56
N PHE A 53 5.15 -5.77 -6.51
CA PHE A 53 4.50 -5.20 -5.33
C PHE A 53 4.53 -6.15 -4.13
N PHE A 54 4.19 -7.43 -4.35
CA PHE A 54 4.20 -8.45 -3.30
C PHE A 54 5.58 -9.09 -3.07
N ARG A 55 6.62 -8.63 -3.78
CA ARG A 55 7.98 -9.15 -3.67
C ARG A 55 8.03 -10.67 -3.89
N PHE A 56 7.39 -11.16 -4.94
CA PHE A 56 7.40 -12.59 -5.26
C PHE A 56 8.76 -13.09 -5.78
N ASP A 57 9.73 -12.18 -5.97
CA ASP A 57 11.14 -12.46 -6.20
C ASP A 57 11.90 -12.89 -4.92
N ASP A 58 11.38 -12.57 -3.73
CA ASP A 58 11.98 -13.01 -2.46
C ASP A 58 11.75 -14.50 -2.23
N ASP A 59 12.75 -15.19 -1.64
CA ASP A 59 12.58 -16.54 -1.08
C ASP A 59 11.83 -16.46 0.25
N PHE A 60 10.52 -16.35 0.16
CA PHE A 60 9.64 -16.17 1.31
C PHE A 60 9.73 -17.35 2.31
N GLN A 61 9.94 -18.56 1.84
CA GLN A 61 10.09 -19.73 2.72
C GLN A 61 11.40 -19.68 3.51
N LYS A 62 12.48 -19.21 2.89
CA LYS A 62 13.75 -18.99 3.58
C LYS A 62 13.61 -17.91 4.66
N ILE A 63 12.95 -16.80 4.32
CA ILE A 63 12.67 -15.71 5.27
C ILE A 63 11.86 -16.25 6.46
N LYS A 64 10.77 -16.96 6.23
CA LYS A 64 9.94 -17.57 7.29
C LYS A 64 10.77 -18.51 8.19
N ARG A 65 11.60 -19.36 7.60
CA ARG A 65 12.47 -20.27 8.38
C ARG A 65 13.46 -19.51 9.26
N GLN A 66 14.03 -18.42 8.75
CA GLN A 66 14.98 -17.60 9.53
C GLN A 66 14.28 -16.88 10.69
N LEU A 67 13.15 -16.22 10.42
CA LEU A 67 12.37 -15.52 11.44
C LEU A 67 11.79 -16.46 12.50
N SER A 68 11.41 -17.68 12.13
CA SER A 68 10.86 -18.69 13.05
C SER A 68 11.86 -19.24 14.08
N LYS A 69 13.12 -18.83 14.03
CA LYS A 69 14.10 -19.13 15.09
C LYS A 69 13.77 -18.38 16.39
N ASP A 70 13.18 -17.22 16.28
CA ASP A 70 12.62 -16.48 17.40
C ASP A 70 11.19 -16.95 17.69
N HIS A 71 10.89 -17.17 18.99
CA HIS A 71 9.60 -17.75 19.40
C HIS A 71 8.42 -16.81 19.19
N ILE A 72 8.63 -15.49 19.35
CA ILE A 72 7.60 -14.46 19.12
C ILE A 72 7.28 -14.40 17.63
N MET A 73 8.33 -14.33 16.79
CA MET A 73 8.19 -14.31 15.33
C MET A 73 7.54 -15.59 14.80
N LYS A 74 7.88 -16.76 15.37
CA LYS A 74 7.23 -18.04 15.02
C LYS A 74 5.72 -18.00 15.30
N LYS A 75 5.30 -17.40 16.44
CA LYS A 75 3.88 -17.21 16.77
C LYS A 75 3.21 -16.22 15.84
N ALA A 76 3.86 -15.11 15.50
CA ALA A 76 3.35 -14.12 14.56
C ALA A 76 3.13 -14.72 13.16
N ILE A 77 4.09 -15.46 12.63
CA ILE A 77 4.00 -16.15 11.33
C ILE A 77 2.84 -17.15 11.31
N LYS A 78 2.60 -17.85 12.44
CA LYS A 78 1.48 -18.77 12.57
C LYS A 78 0.12 -18.06 12.55
N ASN A 79 0.05 -16.89 13.16
CA ASN A 79 -1.20 -16.11 13.26
C ASN A 79 -1.51 -15.34 11.95
N PHE A 80 -0.47 -14.95 11.20
CA PHE A 80 -0.60 -14.18 9.97
C PHE A 80 0.13 -14.88 8.81
N PRO A 81 -0.34 -16.08 8.41
CA PRO A 81 0.30 -16.81 7.33
C PRO A 81 0.14 -16.03 6.01
N GLY A 82 1.21 -15.90 5.26
CA GLY A 82 1.19 -15.22 3.97
C GLY A 82 1.21 -13.68 4.03
N MET A 83 1.32 -13.06 5.22
CA MET A 83 1.55 -11.62 5.30
C MET A 83 2.94 -11.29 4.73
N ARG A 84 2.99 -10.31 3.81
CA ARG A 84 4.22 -9.92 3.11
C ARG A 84 4.60 -8.47 3.38
N ILE A 85 5.89 -8.17 3.30
CA ILE A 85 6.39 -6.80 3.21
C ILE A 85 6.27 -6.36 1.75
N LEU A 86 5.64 -5.21 1.53
CA LEU A 86 5.31 -4.69 0.20
C LEU A 86 6.46 -3.84 -0.38
N ARG A 87 6.62 -3.89 -1.71
CA ARG A 87 7.49 -2.96 -2.43
C ARG A 87 6.65 -1.80 -2.95
N GLN A 88 6.67 -0.72 -2.20
CA GLN A 88 5.90 0.48 -2.49
C GLN A 88 6.66 1.44 -3.40
N ASP A 89 5.93 2.39 -4.03
CA ASP A 89 6.55 3.56 -4.64
C ASP A 89 7.31 4.34 -3.56
N PRO A 90 8.61 4.63 -3.75
CA PRO A 90 9.42 5.25 -2.70
C PRO A 90 8.94 6.63 -2.27
N PHE A 91 8.45 7.45 -3.22
CA PHE A 91 7.99 8.80 -2.89
C PHE A 91 6.66 8.77 -2.13
N GLN A 92 5.70 7.94 -2.59
CA GLN A 92 4.45 7.74 -1.87
C GLN A 92 4.70 7.19 -0.47
N CYS A 93 5.58 6.20 -0.32
CA CYS A 93 5.94 5.62 0.97
C CYS A 93 6.53 6.69 1.90
N TYR A 94 7.49 7.48 1.42
CA TYR A 94 8.13 8.54 2.19
C TYR A 94 7.13 9.60 2.69
N ILE A 95 6.29 10.13 1.80
CA ILE A 95 5.26 11.12 2.19
C ILE A 95 4.23 10.49 3.15
N SER A 96 3.80 9.26 2.89
CA SER A 96 2.87 8.55 3.78
C SER A 96 3.43 8.38 5.19
N PHE A 97 4.73 8.12 5.30
CA PHE A 97 5.42 8.00 6.58
C PHE A 97 5.50 9.35 7.32
N ILE A 98 5.76 10.45 6.62
CA ILE A 98 5.70 11.79 7.20
C ILE A 98 4.28 12.09 7.73
N VAL A 99 3.26 11.80 6.93
CA VAL A 99 1.84 12.02 7.29
C VAL A 99 1.40 11.15 8.46
N SER A 100 2.05 10.00 8.66
CA SER A 100 1.74 9.09 9.77
C SER A 100 2.23 9.57 11.12
N SER A 101 3.12 10.55 11.17
CA SER A 101 3.66 11.07 12.40
C SER A 101 2.54 11.61 13.31
N ASN A 102 2.52 11.13 14.56
CA ASN A 102 1.52 11.50 15.58
C ASN A 102 0.07 11.39 15.07
N SER A 103 -0.26 10.28 14.39
CA SER A 103 -1.57 10.06 13.77
C SER A 103 -2.02 8.60 13.89
N ASN A 104 -3.28 8.33 13.58
CA ASN A 104 -3.84 6.99 13.48
C ASN A 104 -4.18 6.64 12.03
N ILE A 105 -4.36 5.35 11.73
CA ILE A 105 -4.57 4.85 10.38
C ILE A 105 -5.74 5.55 9.65
N PRO A 106 -6.94 5.73 10.23
CA PRO A 106 -8.03 6.44 9.57
C PRO A 106 -7.69 7.88 9.18
N ASN A 107 -7.01 8.61 10.06
CA ASN A 107 -6.58 9.99 9.78
C ASN A 107 -5.52 10.05 8.67
N ILE A 108 -4.56 9.11 8.69
CA ILE A 108 -3.54 9.01 7.65
C ILE A 108 -4.22 8.76 6.28
N GLN A 109 -5.12 7.80 6.22
CA GLN A 109 -5.89 7.50 5.01
C GLN A 109 -6.64 8.72 4.49
N THR A 110 -7.37 9.42 5.37
CA THR A 110 -8.13 10.62 5.02
C THR A 110 -7.23 11.73 4.47
N ARG A 111 -6.10 12.00 5.12
CA ARG A 111 -5.14 13.04 4.71
C ARG A 111 -4.51 12.72 3.35
N LEU A 112 -4.07 11.46 3.15
CA LEU A 112 -3.49 11.03 1.88
C LEU A 112 -4.51 11.00 0.74
N GLN A 113 -5.78 10.64 1.03
CA GLN A 113 -6.87 10.74 0.05
C GLN A 113 -7.13 12.18 -0.37
N LYS A 114 -7.19 13.14 0.58
CA LYS A 114 -7.33 14.57 0.28
C LYS A 114 -6.16 15.08 -0.56
N LEU A 115 -4.93 14.66 -0.21
CA LEU A 115 -3.73 15.03 -0.95
C LEU A 115 -3.79 14.51 -2.39
N SER A 116 -4.13 13.24 -2.57
CA SER A 116 -4.27 12.62 -3.89
C SER A 116 -5.41 13.23 -4.70
N HIS A 117 -6.55 13.51 -4.08
CA HIS A 117 -7.68 14.17 -4.73
C HIS A 117 -7.33 15.59 -5.23
N LYS A 118 -6.56 16.34 -4.45
CA LYS A 118 -6.22 17.73 -4.77
C LYS A 118 -5.09 17.85 -5.80
N PHE A 119 -4.07 17.02 -5.70
CA PHE A 119 -2.84 17.16 -6.48
C PHE A 119 -2.54 15.97 -7.41
N GLY A 120 -3.25 14.86 -7.24
CA GLY A 120 -3.09 13.68 -8.07
C GLY A 120 -3.89 13.72 -9.34
N GLU A 121 -3.58 12.80 -10.23
CA GLU A 121 -4.27 12.64 -11.52
C GLU A 121 -5.48 11.72 -11.33
N LYS A 122 -6.66 12.17 -11.77
CA LYS A 122 -7.88 11.36 -11.75
C LYS A 122 -7.82 10.25 -12.79
N ARG A 123 -8.25 9.07 -12.41
CA ARG A 123 -8.45 7.89 -13.26
C ARG A 123 -9.81 7.26 -12.96
N THR A 124 -10.44 6.72 -13.99
CA THR A 124 -11.68 5.94 -13.84
C THR A 124 -11.40 4.51 -14.26
N ILE A 125 -11.67 3.56 -13.38
CA ILE A 125 -11.52 2.12 -13.61
C ILE A 125 -12.72 1.41 -12.98
N ASP A 126 -13.39 0.53 -13.70
CA ASP A 126 -14.58 -0.19 -13.25
C ASP A 126 -15.64 0.77 -12.65
N ASP A 127 -15.90 1.89 -13.33
CA ASP A 127 -16.82 2.97 -12.91
C ASP A 127 -16.47 3.63 -11.56
N LYS A 128 -15.23 3.41 -11.07
CA LYS A 128 -14.72 4.01 -9.84
C LYS A 128 -13.73 5.11 -10.15
N GLU A 129 -13.92 6.26 -9.50
CA GLU A 129 -12.97 7.36 -9.55
C GLU A 129 -11.85 7.13 -8.54
N LEU A 130 -10.63 7.08 -9.05
CA LEU A 130 -9.41 6.94 -8.27
C LEU A 130 -8.46 8.10 -8.58
N PHE A 131 -7.69 8.50 -7.58
CA PHE A 131 -6.71 9.58 -7.74
C PHE A 131 -5.32 9.01 -7.48
N LEU A 132 -4.44 9.09 -8.47
CA LEU A 132 -3.04 8.68 -8.34
C LEU A 132 -2.34 9.50 -7.27
N PHE A 133 -1.27 8.97 -6.71
CA PHE A 133 -0.45 9.74 -5.79
C PHE A 133 0.19 10.93 -6.53
N PRO A 134 0.24 12.13 -5.91
CA PRO A 134 0.81 13.32 -6.55
C PRO A 134 2.26 13.10 -6.97
N LYS A 135 2.63 13.67 -8.10
CA LYS A 135 4.04 13.72 -8.50
C LYS A 135 4.82 14.68 -7.58
N PRO A 136 6.14 14.43 -7.34
CA PRO A 136 6.97 15.31 -6.52
C PRO A 136 6.88 16.77 -6.90
N GLU A 137 6.88 17.07 -8.21
CA GLU A 137 6.84 18.43 -8.75
C GLU A 137 5.51 19.15 -8.43
N LYS A 138 4.40 18.37 -8.35
CA LYS A 138 3.10 18.93 -7.98
C LYS A 138 3.06 19.36 -6.52
N LEU A 139 3.67 18.60 -5.62
CA LEU A 139 3.76 18.96 -4.21
C LEU A 139 4.79 20.05 -3.97
N ALA A 140 5.92 20.06 -4.67
CA ALA A 140 6.94 21.10 -4.56
C ALA A 140 6.40 22.48 -4.97
N ASN A 141 5.48 22.54 -5.93
CA ASN A 141 4.86 23.77 -6.42
C ASN A 141 3.54 24.11 -5.70
N ALA A 142 3.10 23.31 -4.74
CA ALA A 142 1.89 23.57 -3.97
C ALA A 142 2.12 24.64 -2.91
N SER A 143 1.10 25.49 -2.66
CA SER A 143 1.16 26.43 -1.55
C SER A 143 1.06 25.68 -0.20
N ILE A 144 1.70 26.22 0.83
CA ILE A 144 1.60 25.67 2.21
C ILE A 144 0.13 25.61 2.64
N THR A 145 -0.65 26.67 2.33
CA THR A 145 -2.08 26.73 2.63
C THR A 145 -2.86 25.59 1.99
N ASP A 146 -2.50 25.24 0.75
CA ASP A 146 -3.19 24.17 0.05
C ASP A 146 -2.86 22.77 0.59
N ILE A 147 -1.61 22.57 1.01
CA ILE A 147 -1.20 21.35 1.69
C ILE A 147 -1.87 21.26 3.07
N ALA A 148 -1.92 22.35 3.82
CA ALA A 148 -2.58 22.41 5.13
C ALA A 148 -4.08 22.05 5.06
N LYS A 149 -4.80 22.46 3.99
CA LYS A 149 -6.21 22.08 3.76
C LYS A 149 -6.42 20.57 3.59
N CYS A 150 -5.36 19.82 3.28
CA CYS A 150 -5.43 18.36 3.28
C CYS A 150 -5.36 17.74 4.68
N GLY A 151 -5.27 18.57 5.73
CA GLY A 151 -5.09 18.14 7.12
C GLY A 151 -3.62 17.91 7.48
N LEU A 152 -2.71 18.47 6.68
CA LEU A 152 -1.25 18.44 6.87
C LEU A 152 -0.82 19.84 7.31
N GLY A 153 -0.78 20.06 8.59
CA GLY A 153 -0.39 21.33 9.22
C GLY A 153 -0.91 21.39 10.65
N TYR A 154 -0.22 22.15 11.43
CA TYR A 154 -0.57 22.43 12.83
C TYR A 154 -1.31 23.74 12.93
#